data_43b6d658e7fed5bfe9099d55e34a985c
#
_entry.id   43b6d658e7fed5bfe9099d55e34a985c
#
_cell.length_a   1.000
_cell.length_b   1.000
_cell.length_c   1.000
_cell.angle_alpha   90.00
_cell.angle_beta   90.00
_cell.angle_gamma   90.00
#
_symmetry.space_group_name_H-M   'P 1'
#
loop_
_entity.id
_entity.type
_entity.pdbx_description
1 polymer ?
#
loop_
_entity_poly.entity_id
_entity_poly.type
_entity_poly.pdbx_seq_one_letter_code
_entity_poly.pdbx_strand_id
1 'polypeptide(L)'
;MSIRSCAIAPEVFARFPEYRRGLVIAHGVRNGPSSPELVRLLREAEASVRERLGAGEVTAHPRIASWRAAFQALGIKPKDFRSSVEAMARRALKDQQLPTINALVDIGNILSLRHLIPMGGHSIDGAADSYVLRPATGAERFVPFGTDQEEHPDPGEIIFAEGDIVLTRRWSWRQANHSLTLPETTAIEYNVDGLPPIGREEVEAISRELAGMIAGHCGGTVRVGLLEASRPSLSMEP
;
A
#
# COMPACT_ATOMS: atom_id res chain seq x y z
N MET A 1 -7.04 -26.33 8.96
CA MET A 1 -7.18 -24.87 8.69
C MET A 1 -6.53 -24.60 7.34
N SER A 2 -7.17 -23.85 6.45
CA SER A 2 -6.54 -23.44 5.20
C SER A 2 -5.43 -22.41 5.52
N ILE A 3 -4.31 -22.48 4.79
CA ILE A 3 -3.22 -21.51 4.91
C ILE A 3 -3.74 -20.17 4.38
N ARG A 4 -3.69 -19.12 5.20
CA ARG A 4 -4.04 -17.75 4.76
C ARG A 4 -2.97 -17.21 3.82
N SER A 5 -3.40 -16.53 2.79
CA SER A 5 -2.51 -15.99 1.76
C SER A 5 -2.86 -14.54 1.39
N CYS A 6 -1.88 -13.82 0.89
CA CYS A 6 -2.13 -12.61 0.12
C CYS A 6 -2.13 -13.00 -1.37
N ALA A 7 -3.16 -12.61 -2.10
CA ALA A 7 -3.36 -13.02 -3.48
C ALA A 7 -3.86 -11.88 -4.37
N ILE A 8 -3.70 -12.06 -5.68
CA ILE A 8 -4.23 -11.17 -6.71
C ILE A 8 -5.05 -12.00 -7.67
N ALA A 9 -6.29 -11.59 -7.88
CA ALA A 9 -7.21 -12.26 -8.78
C ALA A 9 -6.74 -12.15 -10.26
N PRO A 10 -6.96 -13.19 -11.08
CA PRO A 10 -6.53 -13.21 -12.49
C PRO A 10 -7.07 -12.03 -13.31
N GLU A 11 -8.25 -11.53 -12.98
CA GLU A 11 -8.90 -10.38 -13.65
C GLU A 11 -8.08 -9.09 -13.55
N VAL A 12 -7.31 -8.91 -12.46
CA VAL A 12 -6.43 -7.78 -12.29
C VAL A 12 -5.27 -7.87 -13.29
N PHE A 13 -4.63 -9.03 -13.41
CA PHE A 13 -3.55 -9.24 -14.36
C PHE A 13 -4.04 -9.23 -15.82
N ALA A 14 -5.26 -9.69 -16.09
CA ALA A 14 -5.85 -9.61 -17.43
C ALA A 14 -5.96 -8.15 -17.92
N ARG A 15 -6.22 -7.20 -17.02
CA ARG A 15 -6.29 -5.76 -17.32
C ARG A 15 -4.94 -5.06 -17.25
N PHE A 16 -4.07 -5.52 -16.34
CA PHE A 16 -2.76 -4.91 -16.05
C PHE A 16 -1.67 -5.99 -16.02
N PRO A 17 -1.27 -6.54 -17.16
CA PRO A 17 -0.37 -7.70 -17.23
C PRO A 17 1.05 -7.38 -16.71
N GLU A 18 1.44 -6.12 -16.72
CA GLU A 18 2.74 -5.67 -16.19
C GLU A 18 2.69 -5.26 -14.71
N TYR A 19 1.51 -5.34 -14.08
CA TYR A 19 1.41 -5.07 -12.65
C TYR A 19 2.20 -6.09 -11.83
N ARG A 20 2.93 -5.59 -10.85
CA ARG A 20 3.70 -6.39 -9.89
C ARG A 20 3.43 -5.87 -8.49
N ARG A 21 3.22 -6.79 -7.55
CA ARG A 21 3.11 -6.45 -6.14
C ARG A 21 4.25 -7.09 -5.38
N GLY A 22 5.14 -6.27 -4.83
CA GLY A 22 6.04 -6.71 -3.78
C GLY A 22 5.23 -6.96 -2.52
N LEU A 23 5.50 -8.06 -1.84
CA LEU A 23 4.83 -8.46 -0.62
C LEU A 23 5.88 -8.63 0.47
N VAL A 24 5.72 -7.91 1.58
CA VAL A 24 6.55 -8.04 2.77
C VAL A 24 5.67 -8.50 3.92
N ILE A 25 5.94 -9.70 4.44
CA ILE A 25 5.23 -10.28 5.59
C ILE A 25 6.17 -10.25 6.78
N ALA A 26 5.74 -9.66 7.87
CA ALA A 26 6.52 -9.59 9.10
C ALA A 26 5.70 -10.11 10.30
N HIS A 27 6.33 -10.93 11.13
CA HIS A 27 5.74 -11.49 12.35
C HIS A 27 6.64 -11.20 13.55
N GLY A 28 6.02 -11.02 14.72
CA GLY A 28 6.72 -10.74 15.96
C GLY A 28 7.38 -9.36 15.97
N VAL A 29 6.86 -8.42 15.18
CA VAL A 29 7.34 -7.03 15.18
C VAL A 29 6.90 -6.31 16.45
N ARG A 30 7.69 -5.33 16.86
CA ARG A 30 7.37 -4.40 17.95
C ARG A 30 7.12 -3.03 17.32
N ASN A 31 5.85 -2.73 17.11
CA ASN A 31 5.42 -1.43 16.62
C ASN A 31 5.32 -0.43 17.80
N GLY A 32 5.15 0.83 17.52
CA GLY A 32 5.02 1.90 18.50
C GLY A 32 5.31 3.27 17.88
N PRO A 33 5.49 4.30 18.69
CA PRO A 33 5.85 5.63 18.22
C PRO A 33 7.13 5.60 17.38
N SER A 34 7.16 6.37 16.29
CA SER A 34 8.34 6.47 15.44
C SER A 34 9.52 7.06 16.20
N SER A 35 10.69 6.46 16.04
CA SER A 35 11.94 6.98 16.60
C SER A 35 12.28 8.35 15.98
N PRO A 36 13.10 9.18 16.67
CA PRO A 36 13.59 10.44 16.08
C PRO A 36 14.26 10.26 14.72
N GLU A 37 14.89 9.12 14.50
CA GLU A 37 15.49 8.76 13.20
C GLU A 37 14.42 8.57 12.12
N LEU A 38 13.36 7.80 12.38
CA LEU A 38 12.26 7.63 11.42
C LEU A 38 11.56 8.96 11.13
N VAL A 39 11.36 9.81 12.14
CA VAL A 39 10.80 11.15 11.94
C VAL A 39 11.70 11.98 11.02
N ARG A 40 13.01 11.97 11.23
CA ARG A 40 13.98 12.65 10.36
C ARG A 40 13.92 12.13 8.92
N LEU A 41 13.93 10.80 8.74
CA LEU A 41 13.82 10.17 7.41
C LEU A 41 12.52 10.53 6.69
N LEU A 42 11.41 10.64 7.42
CA LEU A 42 10.14 11.08 6.85
C LEU A 42 10.23 12.54 6.34
N ARG A 43 10.81 13.45 7.13
CA ARG A 43 11.04 14.85 6.72
C ARG A 43 11.98 14.94 5.50
N GLU A 44 13.00 14.11 5.46
CA GLU A 44 13.92 14.03 4.30
C GLU A 44 13.21 13.50 3.05
N ALA A 45 12.34 12.50 3.18
CA ALA A 45 11.55 11.98 2.07
C ALA A 45 10.59 13.06 1.51
N GLU A 46 9.93 13.85 2.38
CA GLU A 46 9.12 14.98 1.96
C GLU A 46 9.95 16.07 1.25
N ALA A 47 11.13 16.40 1.77
CA ALA A 47 12.02 17.36 1.14
C ALA A 47 12.49 16.89 -0.24
N SER A 48 12.84 15.60 -0.36
CA SER A 48 13.22 15.00 -1.64
C SER A 48 12.10 15.06 -2.68
N VAL A 49 10.83 14.91 -2.27
CA VAL A 49 9.68 15.09 -3.19
C VAL A 49 9.62 16.55 -3.68
N ARG A 50 9.80 17.53 -2.80
CA ARG A 50 9.82 18.96 -3.17
C ARG A 50 10.94 19.26 -4.15
N GLU A 51 12.13 18.72 -3.91
CA GLU A 51 13.30 18.91 -4.78
C GLU A 51 13.08 18.27 -6.16
N ARG A 52 12.63 17.02 -6.21
CA ARG A 52 12.48 16.26 -7.47
C ARG A 52 11.30 16.72 -8.32
N LEU A 53 10.18 17.07 -7.70
CA LEU A 53 8.97 17.47 -8.43
C LEU A 53 8.89 19.00 -8.60
N GLY A 54 9.52 19.78 -7.71
CA GLY A 54 9.63 21.23 -7.79
C GLY A 54 8.30 21.93 -8.06
N ALA A 55 8.34 22.93 -8.93
CA ALA A 55 7.14 23.62 -9.43
C ALA A 55 6.41 22.85 -10.53
N GLY A 56 6.90 21.66 -10.88
CA GLY A 56 6.30 20.81 -11.91
C GLY A 56 4.95 20.23 -11.51
N GLU A 57 4.20 19.78 -12.50
CA GLU A 57 2.93 19.10 -12.26
C GLU A 57 3.18 17.70 -11.73
N VAL A 58 2.77 17.41 -10.49
CA VAL A 58 2.84 16.05 -9.89
C VAL A 58 2.32 14.97 -10.84
N THR A 59 1.26 15.31 -11.57
CA THR A 59 0.59 14.41 -12.51
C THR A 59 1.42 14.07 -13.74
N ALA A 60 2.44 14.87 -14.06
CA ALA A 60 3.33 14.62 -15.18
C ALA A 60 4.46 13.63 -14.84
N HIS A 61 4.73 13.37 -13.56
CA HIS A 61 5.74 12.40 -13.18
C HIS A 61 5.34 10.99 -13.65
N PRO A 62 6.18 10.23 -14.39
CA PRO A 62 5.79 8.97 -15.04
C PRO A 62 5.14 7.95 -14.10
N ARG A 63 5.63 7.81 -12.86
CA ARG A 63 5.08 6.88 -11.86
C ARG A 63 3.68 7.30 -11.39
N ILE A 64 3.42 8.60 -11.25
CA ILE A 64 2.09 9.11 -10.89
C ILE A 64 1.14 9.05 -12.09
N ALA A 65 1.62 9.41 -13.29
CA ALA A 65 0.86 9.35 -14.53
C ALA A 65 0.35 7.93 -14.82
N SER A 66 1.19 6.92 -14.57
CA SER A 66 0.81 5.50 -14.73
C SER A 66 -0.37 5.12 -13.83
N TRP A 67 -0.35 5.46 -12.56
CA TRP A 67 -1.47 5.20 -11.65
C TRP A 67 -2.73 5.96 -12.04
N ARG A 68 -2.58 7.19 -12.52
CA ARG A 68 -3.72 7.96 -13.04
C ARG A 68 -4.32 7.32 -14.28
N ALA A 69 -3.49 6.81 -15.20
CA ALA A 69 -3.93 6.07 -16.37
C ALA A 69 -4.65 4.76 -15.99
N ALA A 70 -4.10 4.01 -15.00
CA ALA A 70 -4.75 2.81 -14.48
C ALA A 70 -6.14 3.12 -13.87
N PHE A 71 -6.25 4.18 -13.08
CA PHE A 71 -7.54 4.62 -12.54
C PHE A 71 -8.53 5.00 -13.63
N GLN A 72 -8.10 5.75 -14.66
CA GLN A 72 -8.95 6.09 -15.81
C GLN A 72 -9.41 4.85 -16.57
N ALA A 73 -8.53 3.86 -16.78
CA ALA A 73 -8.88 2.59 -17.41
C ALA A 73 -9.94 1.80 -16.60
N LEU A 74 -10.00 2.03 -15.28
CA LEU A 74 -11.02 1.47 -14.38
C LEU A 74 -12.28 2.34 -14.26
N GLY A 75 -12.39 3.44 -15.03
CA GLY A 75 -13.51 4.37 -14.96
C GLY A 75 -13.47 5.32 -13.74
N ILE A 76 -12.37 5.29 -12.97
CA ILE A 76 -12.18 6.15 -11.80
C ILE A 76 -11.64 7.51 -12.27
N LYS A 77 -12.21 8.61 -11.78
CA LYS A 77 -11.75 9.96 -12.06
C LYS A 77 -10.59 10.34 -11.11
N PRO A 78 -9.31 10.42 -11.59
CA PRO A 78 -8.17 10.64 -10.68
C PRO A 78 -8.17 12.02 -10.00
N LYS A 79 -8.98 12.98 -10.45
CA LYS A 79 -9.16 14.27 -9.78
C LYS A 79 -9.95 14.13 -8.48
N ASP A 80 -10.87 13.17 -8.43
CA ASP A 80 -11.77 12.94 -7.29
C ASP A 80 -11.18 11.87 -6.36
N PHE A 81 -10.53 10.86 -6.94
CA PHE A 81 -9.90 9.75 -6.23
C PHE A 81 -8.43 9.64 -6.63
N ARG A 82 -7.52 9.92 -5.71
CA ARG A 82 -6.06 9.88 -5.95
C ARG A 82 -5.46 8.60 -5.36
N SER A 83 -4.46 8.04 -6.02
CA SER A 83 -3.63 7.02 -5.39
C SER A 83 -2.96 7.60 -4.12
N SER A 84 -2.65 6.73 -3.16
CA SER A 84 -2.02 7.13 -1.90
C SER A 84 -0.75 7.95 -2.13
N VAL A 85 0.11 7.52 -3.04
CA VAL A 85 1.36 8.20 -3.37
C VAL A 85 1.13 9.60 -3.98
N GLU A 86 0.12 9.77 -4.86
CA GLU A 86 -0.21 11.09 -5.40
C GLU A 86 -0.71 12.02 -4.29
N ALA A 87 -1.54 11.51 -3.39
CA ALA A 87 -2.07 12.29 -2.28
C ALA A 87 -0.95 12.77 -1.33
N MET A 88 -0.03 11.87 -0.97
CA MET A 88 1.12 12.19 -0.12
C MET A 88 2.10 13.16 -0.80
N ALA A 89 2.44 12.94 -2.07
CA ALA A 89 3.31 13.83 -2.82
C ALA A 89 2.73 15.26 -2.91
N ARG A 90 1.43 15.39 -3.18
CA ARG A 90 0.76 16.71 -3.19
C ARG A 90 0.78 17.40 -1.84
N ARG A 91 0.67 16.63 -0.74
CA ARG A 91 0.77 17.19 0.60
C ARG A 91 2.18 17.69 0.88
N ALA A 92 3.20 16.90 0.56
CA ALA A 92 4.61 17.27 0.72
C ALA A 92 4.96 18.54 -0.07
N LEU A 93 4.43 18.68 -1.30
CA LEU A 93 4.65 19.88 -2.14
C LEU A 93 3.99 21.17 -1.60
N LYS A 94 2.94 21.03 -0.81
CA LYS A 94 2.28 22.16 -0.14
C LYS A 94 2.95 22.56 1.18
N ASP A 95 4.12 21.99 1.47
CA ASP A 95 4.82 22.13 2.75
C ASP A 95 3.96 21.72 3.96
N GLN A 96 3.03 20.82 3.73
CA GLN A 96 2.21 20.20 4.76
C GLN A 96 2.84 18.89 5.18
N GLN A 97 3.48 18.88 6.34
CA GLN A 97 4.09 17.66 6.86
C GLN A 97 3.06 16.53 7.01
N LEU A 98 3.45 15.31 6.64
CA LEU A 98 2.68 14.13 7.00
C LEU A 98 2.73 13.96 8.53
N PRO A 99 1.62 13.58 9.15
CA PRO A 99 1.65 13.22 10.56
C PRO A 99 2.55 12.00 10.76
N THR A 100 3.24 11.94 11.87
CA THR A 100 3.84 10.70 12.36
C THR A 100 2.75 9.87 13.03
N ILE A 101 2.64 8.61 12.66
CA ILE A 101 1.59 7.69 13.15
C ILE A 101 2.19 6.64 14.09
N ASN A 102 2.98 5.74 13.55
CA ASN A 102 3.76 4.74 14.25
C ASN A 102 4.88 4.23 13.31
N ALA A 103 5.84 3.50 13.85
CA ALA A 103 7.04 3.11 13.12
C ALA A 103 6.72 2.38 11.80
N LEU A 104 5.81 1.40 11.81
CA LEU A 104 5.45 0.65 10.61
C LEU A 104 4.81 1.54 9.54
N VAL A 105 3.85 2.37 9.91
CA VAL A 105 3.19 3.28 8.97
C VAL A 105 4.17 4.29 8.39
N ASP A 106 5.02 4.88 9.24
CA ASP A 106 5.96 5.91 8.81
C ASP A 106 7.06 5.33 7.91
N ILE A 107 7.52 4.09 8.15
CA ILE A 107 8.42 3.38 7.22
C ILE A 107 7.80 3.29 5.82
N GLY A 108 6.55 2.88 5.71
CA GLY A 108 5.85 2.83 4.42
C GLY A 108 5.71 4.20 3.77
N ASN A 109 5.36 5.23 4.55
CA ASN A 109 5.26 6.61 4.04
C ASN A 109 6.60 7.14 3.54
N ILE A 110 7.70 6.87 4.26
CA ILE A 110 9.07 7.23 3.85
C ILE A 110 9.38 6.63 2.48
N LEU A 111 9.20 5.32 2.34
CA LEU A 111 9.56 4.61 1.10
C LEU A 111 8.60 4.94 -0.04
N SER A 112 7.31 5.10 0.24
CA SER A 112 6.33 5.53 -0.76
C SER A 112 6.69 6.90 -1.36
N LEU A 113 7.10 7.87 -0.54
CA LEU A 113 7.56 9.18 -1.01
C LEU A 113 8.93 9.11 -1.71
N ARG A 114 9.86 8.34 -1.16
CA ARG A 114 11.21 8.17 -1.71
C ARG A 114 11.18 7.58 -3.11
N HIS A 115 10.37 6.58 -3.32
CA HIS A 115 10.26 5.84 -4.58
C HIS A 115 9.09 6.28 -5.45
N LEU A 116 8.19 7.16 -4.98
CA LEU A 116 6.95 7.56 -5.66
C LEU A 116 6.14 6.34 -6.12
N ILE A 117 5.91 5.41 -5.20
CA ILE A 117 5.17 4.16 -5.42
C ILE A 117 4.09 3.99 -4.33
N PRO A 118 2.87 3.55 -4.65
CA PRO A 118 1.88 3.23 -3.63
C PRO A 118 2.35 2.08 -2.75
N MET A 119 2.19 2.25 -1.45
CA MET A 119 2.41 1.22 -0.45
C MET A 119 1.25 1.22 0.55
N GLY A 120 0.94 0.06 1.10
CA GLY A 120 -0.06 -0.09 2.14
C GLY A 120 0.33 -1.20 3.11
N GLY A 121 0.17 -0.94 4.41
CA GLY A 121 0.38 -1.93 5.46
C GLY A 121 -0.94 -2.31 6.09
N HIS A 122 -1.17 -3.62 6.24
CA HIS A 122 -2.37 -4.18 6.85
C HIS A 122 -1.96 -5.14 7.97
N SER A 123 -2.47 -4.91 9.18
CA SER A 123 -2.32 -5.87 10.27
C SER A 123 -2.94 -7.20 9.88
N ILE A 124 -2.22 -8.29 10.13
CA ILE A 124 -2.70 -9.65 9.95
C ILE A 124 -2.90 -10.38 11.28
N ASP A 125 -2.78 -9.67 12.41
CA ASP A 125 -2.93 -10.25 13.74
C ASP A 125 -4.31 -10.90 13.96
N GLY A 126 -5.35 -10.29 13.46
CA GLY A 126 -6.73 -10.77 13.56
C GLY A 126 -7.30 -11.36 12.27
N ALA A 127 -6.48 -11.56 11.25
CA ALA A 127 -6.97 -12.02 9.95
C ALA A 127 -7.63 -13.41 10.08
N ALA A 128 -8.88 -13.49 9.66
CA ALA A 128 -9.67 -14.73 9.66
C ALA A 128 -9.55 -15.46 8.32
N ASP A 129 -9.27 -14.73 7.23
CA ASP A 129 -9.20 -15.24 5.86
C ASP A 129 -8.00 -14.68 5.09
N SER A 130 -7.84 -15.09 3.86
CA SER A 130 -6.85 -14.57 2.91
C SER A 130 -7.18 -13.14 2.48
N TYR A 131 -6.15 -12.33 2.23
CA TYR A 131 -6.28 -11.00 1.66
C TYR A 131 -6.18 -11.06 0.14
N VAL A 132 -7.16 -10.56 -0.57
CA VAL A 132 -7.22 -10.69 -2.04
C VAL A 132 -7.44 -9.33 -2.71
N LEU A 133 -6.57 -8.99 -3.66
CA LEU A 133 -6.80 -7.90 -4.58
C LEU A 133 -7.67 -8.40 -5.74
N ARG A 134 -8.89 -7.90 -5.87
CA ARG A 134 -9.87 -8.40 -6.83
C ARG A 134 -10.92 -7.34 -7.22
N PRO A 135 -11.66 -7.56 -8.30
CA PRO A 135 -12.89 -6.79 -8.54
C PRO A 135 -13.92 -7.02 -7.44
N ALA A 136 -14.63 -5.97 -7.06
CA ALA A 136 -15.74 -6.03 -6.12
C ALA A 136 -17.00 -6.59 -6.77
N THR A 137 -17.83 -7.24 -5.99
CA THR A 137 -19.19 -7.64 -6.36
C THR A 137 -20.18 -6.49 -6.17
N GLY A 138 -19.85 -5.53 -5.28
CA GLY A 138 -20.70 -4.45 -4.83
C GLY A 138 -21.43 -4.75 -3.52
N ALA A 139 -21.30 -5.96 -2.99
CA ALA A 139 -21.94 -6.36 -1.73
C ALA A 139 -20.97 -6.31 -0.53
N GLU A 140 -19.69 -6.11 -0.78
CA GLU A 140 -18.67 -6.02 0.26
C GLU A 140 -18.88 -4.79 1.14
N ARG A 141 -18.50 -4.90 2.41
CA ARG A 141 -18.61 -3.84 3.41
C ARG A 141 -17.31 -3.08 3.53
N PHE A 142 -17.41 -1.77 3.61
CA PHE A 142 -16.27 -0.88 3.78
C PHE A 142 -16.62 0.18 4.83
N VAL A 143 -15.89 0.21 5.92
CA VAL A 143 -15.94 1.31 6.90
C VAL A 143 -14.66 2.11 6.76
N PRO A 144 -14.69 3.31 6.14
CA PRO A 144 -13.50 4.10 5.91
C PRO A 144 -12.76 4.47 7.20
N PHE A 145 -11.44 4.52 7.15
CA PHE A 145 -10.66 5.05 8.25
C PHE A 145 -11.15 6.42 8.70
N GLY A 146 -11.38 6.55 10.01
CA GLY A 146 -11.81 7.78 10.66
C GLY A 146 -13.32 8.06 10.60
N THR A 147 -14.12 7.05 10.23
CA THR A 147 -15.61 7.12 10.29
C THR A 147 -16.19 5.80 10.81
N ASP A 148 -17.46 5.84 11.22
CA ASP A 148 -18.24 4.65 11.58
C ASP A 148 -19.33 4.33 10.51
N GLN A 149 -19.34 5.07 9.40
CA GLN A 149 -20.34 4.88 8.34
C GLN A 149 -19.88 3.75 7.41
N GLU A 150 -20.76 2.76 7.23
CA GLU A 150 -20.54 1.70 6.26
C GLU A 150 -20.87 2.18 4.85
N GLU A 151 -19.99 1.87 3.92
CA GLU A 151 -20.12 2.08 2.48
C GLU A 151 -19.96 0.75 1.75
N HIS A 152 -20.35 0.73 0.48
CA HIS A 152 -20.11 -0.40 -0.42
C HIS A 152 -19.27 0.05 -1.61
N PRO A 153 -18.35 -0.82 -2.13
CA PRO A 153 -17.65 -0.52 -3.38
C PRO A 153 -18.62 -0.62 -4.56
N ASP A 154 -18.28 0.06 -5.65
CA ASP A 154 -19.01 -0.13 -6.90
C ASP A 154 -18.70 -1.52 -7.49
N PRO A 155 -19.67 -2.23 -8.12
CA PRO A 155 -19.39 -3.49 -8.80
C PRO A 155 -18.26 -3.33 -9.84
N GLY A 156 -17.25 -4.22 -9.78
CA GLY A 156 -16.07 -4.17 -10.64
C GLY A 156 -14.97 -3.20 -10.17
N GLU A 157 -15.18 -2.43 -9.09
CA GLU A 157 -14.12 -1.65 -8.46
C GLU A 157 -12.99 -2.59 -8.00
N ILE A 158 -11.73 -2.25 -8.26
CA ILE A 158 -10.62 -3.04 -7.71
C ILE A 158 -10.47 -2.71 -6.24
N ILE A 159 -10.63 -3.73 -5.40
CA ILE A 159 -10.54 -3.66 -3.95
C ILE A 159 -9.49 -4.65 -3.43
N PHE A 160 -8.87 -4.32 -2.30
CA PHE A 160 -8.14 -5.28 -1.49
C PHE A 160 -9.06 -5.67 -0.33
N ALA A 161 -9.33 -6.95 -0.16
CA ALA A 161 -10.38 -7.42 0.74
C ALA A 161 -10.01 -8.72 1.46
N GLU A 162 -10.58 -8.89 2.65
CA GLU A 162 -10.65 -10.14 3.41
C GLU A 162 -12.10 -10.64 3.38
N GLY A 163 -12.35 -11.73 2.65
CA GLY A 163 -13.72 -12.20 2.45
C GLY A 163 -14.64 -11.11 1.88
N ASP A 164 -15.64 -10.72 2.65
CA ASP A 164 -16.59 -9.64 2.33
C ASP A 164 -16.23 -8.27 2.94
N ILE A 165 -15.10 -8.15 3.62
CA ILE A 165 -14.63 -6.90 4.25
C ILE A 165 -13.57 -6.26 3.36
N VAL A 166 -13.82 -5.02 2.93
CA VAL A 166 -12.85 -4.24 2.15
C VAL A 166 -11.79 -3.65 3.08
N LEU A 167 -10.52 -3.90 2.77
CA LEU A 167 -9.36 -3.33 3.47
C LEU A 167 -8.91 -2.02 2.83
N THR A 168 -8.94 -1.97 1.48
CA THR A 168 -8.60 -0.76 0.71
C THR A 168 -9.48 -0.67 -0.53
N ARG A 169 -10.12 0.49 -0.74
CA ARG A 169 -10.93 0.79 -1.93
C ARG A 169 -10.09 1.37 -3.07
N ARG A 170 -10.58 1.19 -4.29
CA ARG A 170 -9.99 1.71 -5.53
C ARG A 170 -8.50 1.45 -5.59
N TRP A 171 -8.15 0.17 -5.34
CA TRP A 171 -6.78 -0.34 -5.39
C TRP A 171 -5.82 0.28 -4.34
N SER A 172 -5.63 1.60 -4.38
CA SER A 172 -4.66 2.30 -3.53
C SER A 172 -5.17 3.68 -3.06
N TRP A 173 -6.50 3.83 -2.94
CA TRP A 173 -7.07 5.15 -2.60
C TRP A 173 -7.29 5.34 -1.09
N ARG A 174 -8.10 4.50 -0.45
CA ARG A 174 -8.52 4.71 0.94
C ARG A 174 -8.62 3.41 1.71
N GLN A 175 -7.98 3.38 2.88
CA GLN A 175 -7.98 2.24 3.81
C GLN A 175 -9.22 2.26 4.71
N ALA A 176 -9.66 1.05 5.10
CA ALA A 176 -10.70 0.82 6.09
C ALA A 176 -10.20 0.92 7.53
N ASN A 177 -11.14 0.95 8.48
CA ASN A 177 -10.85 0.73 9.91
C ASN A 177 -10.39 -0.71 10.20
N HIS A 178 -10.84 -1.67 9.40
CA HIS A 178 -10.39 -3.06 9.50
C HIS A 178 -8.93 -3.17 9.04
N SER A 179 -8.14 -4.01 9.69
CA SER A 179 -6.69 -4.23 9.41
C SER A 179 -5.78 -3.00 9.57
N LEU A 180 -6.16 -2.00 10.34
CA LEU A 180 -5.27 -0.87 10.66
C LEU A 180 -3.98 -1.33 11.31
N THR A 181 -2.88 -0.69 10.92
CA THR A 181 -1.59 -0.85 11.59
C THR A 181 -1.56 0.03 12.83
N LEU A 182 -1.82 -0.56 13.98
CA LEU A 182 -1.90 0.10 15.30
C LEU A 182 -0.60 -0.09 16.08
N PRO A 183 -0.38 0.67 17.17
CA PRO A 183 0.82 0.49 17.99
C PRO A 183 1.03 -0.94 18.52
N GLU A 184 -0.04 -1.67 18.76
CA GLU A 184 -0.05 -3.05 19.22
C GLU A 184 0.11 -4.10 18.11
N THR A 185 0.16 -3.71 16.84
CA THR A 185 0.35 -4.64 15.70
C THR A 185 1.66 -5.42 15.88
N THR A 186 1.54 -6.75 15.83
CA THR A 186 2.66 -7.69 15.94
C THR A 186 2.93 -8.49 14.67
N ALA A 187 1.95 -8.52 13.75
CA ALA A 187 2.10 -9.14 12.44
C ALA A 187 1.48 -8.25 11.35
N ILE A 188 2.19 -8.08 10.24
CA ILE A 188 1.78 -7.17 9.17
C ILE A 188 2.05 -7.76 7.79
N GLU A 189 1.11 -7.55 6.88
CA GLU A 189 1.30 -7.61 5.44
C GLU A 189 1.56 -6.19 4.92
N TYR A 190 2.57 -6.06 4.08
CA TYR A 190 2.89 -4.80 3.43
C TYR A 190 2.99 -5.00 1.91
N ASN A 191 2.24 -4.23 1.14
CA ASN A 191 2.27 -4.26 -0.31
C ASN A 191 3.06 -3.08 -0.89
N VAL A 192 3.83 -3.36 -1.95
CA VAL A 192 4.56 -2.41 -2.78
C VAL A 192 4.02 -2.54 -4.20
N ASP A 193 3.20 -1.60 -4.66
CA ASP A 193 2.42 -1.73 -5.87
C ASP A 193 3.09 -1.07 -7.08
N GLY A 194 3.69 -1.87 -7.96
CA GLY A 194 4.39 -1.43 -9.16
C GLY A 194 3.58 -1.54 -10.44
N LEU A 195 3.45 -0.41 -11.15
CA LEU A 195 3.03 -0.31 -12.55
C LEU A 195 4.15 0.30 -13.38
N PRO A 196 4.23 0.05 -14.70
CA PRO A 196 5.21 0.73 -15.54
C PRO A 196 5.24 2.25 -15.30
N PRO A 197 6.40 2.91 -15.25
CA PRO A 197 7.72 2.38 -15.66
C PRO A 197 8.46 1.56 -14.59
N ILE A 198 7.87 1.29 -13.43
CA ILE A 198 8.48 0.48 -12.39
C ILE A 198 8.42 -0.99 -12.80
N GLY A 199 9.58 -1.61 -13.00
CA GLY A 199 9.68 -3.02 -13.37
C GLY A 199 9.82 -3.95 -12.17
N ARG A 200 9.90 -5.24 -12.47
CA ARG A 200 10.04 -6.33 -11.49
C ARG A 200 11.20 -6.12 -10.52
N GLU A 201 12.40 -5.90 -11.06
CA GLU A 201 13.63 -5.78 -10.25
C GLU A 201 13.56 -4.61 -9.27
N GLU A 202 12.93 -3.52 -9.70
CA GLU A 202 12.77 -2.35 -8.85
C GLU A 202 11.75 -2.60 -7.73
N VAL A 203 10.61 -3.25 -8.01
CA VAL A 203 9.65 -3.66 -6.98
C VAL A 203 10.31 -4.58 -5.96
N GLU A 204 11.11 -5.55 -6.40
CA GLU A 204 11.85 -6.44 -5.51
C GLU A 204 12.89 -5.69 -4.67
N ALA A 205 13.61 -4.72 -5.25
CA ALA A 205 14.59 -3.91 -4.53
C ALA A 205 13.92 -3.05 -3.45
N ILE A 206 12.83 -2.37 -3.77
CA ILE A 206 12.05 -1.56 -2.83
C ILE A 206 11.47 -2.44 -1.72
N SER A 207 10.98 -3.64 -2.05
CA SER A 207 10.45 -4.58 -1.05
C SER A 207 11.54 -5.07 -0.09
N ARG A 208 12.77 -5.28 -0.57
CA ARG A 208 13.91 -5.61 0.29
C ARG A 208 14.31 -4.43 1.18
N GLU A 209 14.27 -3.19 0.67
CA GLU A 209 14.52 -2.00 1.47
C GLU A 209 13.47 -1.87 2.59
N LEU A 210 12.18 -2.06 2.26
CA LEU A 210 11.08 -2.08 3.23
C LEU A 210 11.30 -3.14 4.32
N ALA A 211 11.64 -4.37 3.93
CA ALA A 211 11.92 -5.46 4.85
C ALA A 211 13.10 -5.13 5.78
N GLY A 212 14.16 -4.54 5.24
CA GLY A 212 15.33 -4.10 6.02
C GLY A 212 14.98 -3.03 7.04
N MET A 213 14.17 -2.04 6.67
CA MET A 213 13.71 -1.01 7.59
C MET A 213 12.78 -1.58 8.69
N ILE A 214 11.84 -2.46 8.33
CA ILE A 214 10.99 -3.13 9.33
C ILE A 214 11.85 -3.93 10.30
N ALA A 215 12.75 -4.78 9.81
CA ALA A 215 13.63 -5.58 10.66
C ALA A 215 14.52 -4.71 11.56
N GLY A 216 15.06 -3.62 11.04
CA GLY A 216 15.93 -2.70 11.78
C GLY A 216 15.22 -1.88 12.86
N HIS A 217 14.02 -1.39 12.59
CA HIS A 217 13.32 -0.50 13.51
C HIS A 217 12.26 -1.21 14.38
N CYS A 218 11.67 -2.30 13.88
CA CYS A 218 10.58 -3.01 14.56
C CYS A 218 10.96 -4.44 14.96
N GLY A 219 12.06 -4.99 14.44
CA GLY A 219 12.47 -6.38 14.67
C GLY A 219 11.53 -7.39 14.00
N GLY A 220 11.45 -8.58 14.60
CA GLY A 220 10.62 -9.67 14.09
C GLY A 220 11.26 -10.48 12.95
N THR A 221 10.52 -11.43 12.43
CA THR A 221 10.90 -12.23 11.26
C THR A 221 10.22 -11.65 10.03
N VAL A 222 11.01 -11.28 9.02
CA VAL A 222 10.51 -10.60 7.82
C VAL A 222 10.79 -11.45 6.59
N ARG A 223 9.76 -11.66 5.77
CA ARG A 223 9.85 -12.36 4.48
C ARG A 223 9.45 -11.43 3.35
N VAL A 224 10.10 -11.60 2.20
CA VAL A 224 9.80 -10.84 0.98
C VAL A 224 9.38 -11.80 -0.12
N GLY A 225 8.38 -11.41 -0.88
CA GLY A 225 7.95 -12.11 -2.08
C GLY A 225 7.46 -11.15 -3.15
N LEU A 226 7.20 -11.70 -4.32
CA LEU A 226 6.64 -10.96 -5.45
C LEU A 226 5.42 -11.70 -5.97
N LEU A 227 4.32 -10.98 -6.13
CA LEU A 227 3.10 -11.43 -6.80
C LEU A 227 3.07 -10.89 -8.23
N GLU A 228 2.85 -11.77 -9.17
CA GLU A 228 2.72 -11.51 -10.60
C GLU A 228 1.82 -12.58 -11.22
N ALA A 229 1.46 -12.46 -12.49
CA ALA A 229 0.54 -13.39 -13.14
C ALA A 229 0.95 -14.86 -13.04
N SER A 230 2.27 -15.15 -13.08
CA SER A 230 2.82 -16.50 -12.94
C SER A 230 2.86 -17.00 -11.49
N ARG A 231 2.76 -16.09 -10.51
CA ARG A 231 2.77 -16.38 -9.07
C ARG A 231 1.80 -15.43 -8.37
N PRO A 232 0.48 -15.70 -8.46
CA PRO A 232 -0.53 -14.75 -8.01
C PRO A 232 -0.77 -14.75 -6.50
N SER A 233 -0.16 -15.63 -5.72
CA SER A 233 -0.38 -15.72 -4.27
C SER A 233 0.86 -16.13 -3.49
N LEU A 234 0.87 -15.73 -2.20
CA LEU A 234 1.90 -16.06 -1.22
C LEU A 234 1.26 -16.26 0.15
N SER A 235 1.75 -17.27 0.93
CA SER A 235 1.31 -17.48 2.32
C SER A 235 1.58 -16.23 3.18
N MET A 236 0.65 -15.90 4.08
CA MET A 236 0.84 -14.91 5.14
C MET A 236 1.34 -15.55 6.45
N GLU A 237 1.41 -16.86 6.53
CA GLU A 237 1.90 -17.56 7.72
C GLU A 237 3.41 -17.34 7.93
N PRO A 238 3.91 -17.48 9.16
CA PRO A 238 5.33 -17.31 9.51
C PRO A 238 6.29 -18.14 8.67
#